data_bb96c401ecc36e1116cd5bf460d65bca
#
_entry.id   bb96c401ecc36e1116cd5bf460d65bca
#
_cell.length_a   1.000
_cell.length_b   1.000
_cell.length_c   1.000
_cell.angle_alpha   90.00
_cell.angle_beta   90.00
_cell.angle_gamma   90.00
#
_symmetry.space_group_name_H-M   'P 1'
#
loop_
_entity.id
_entity.type
_entity.pdbx_description
1 polymer ?
#
loop_
_entity_poly.entity_id
_entity_poly.type
_entity_poly.pdbx_seq_one_letter_code
_entity_poly.pdbx_strand_id
1 'polypeptide(L)'
;YIGGIEHAILHLLYSRFFMKVLQDEGMVDYPEPFTNLLCQGMVLKDGGKMSKSVGNVVSPEEIVGKYGADTARLFILFAAPPEKDLEWSDQGVEGSYRFLKRVWAITGKYQDFKKENKGKLSEDEFALRRRLHQTISKVTEDLDGKFAFNTAISSIMELVNEMYRFVESHDAIEESLAHELLRNLLILLAPFVPHITEELWQGLGEKEKSVHEASWPSCDASALVVDEVELGVQVNGKVRAGSTVPGAMSREDIGETAKDLPEV
;
A
#
# COMPACT_ATOMS: atom_id res chain seq x y z
N TYR A 1 -17.44 -6.19 11.48
CA TYR A 1 -17.34 -7.61 11.13
C TYR A 1 -16.68 -7.79 9.77
N ILE A 2 -15.76 -8.72 9.70
CA ILE A 2 -15.12 -9.17 8.46
C ILE A 2 -15.30 -10.69 8.37
N GLY A 3 -15.81 -11.19 7.24
CA GLY A 3 -15.99 -12.64 7.01
C GLY A 3 -16.52 -12.95 5.63
N GLY A 4 -16.54 -14.23 5.28
CA GLY A 4 -17.03 -14.70 3.99
C GLY A 4 -18.52 -14.38 3.79
N ILE A 5 -18.89 -14.11 2.55
CA ILE A 5 -20.27 -13.78 2.16
C ILE A 5 -21.25 -14.92 2.48
N GLU A 6 -20.79 -16.17 2.57
CA GLU A 6 -21.58 -17.33 2.94
C GLU A 6 -22.17 -17.28 4.36
N HIS A 7 -21.60 -16.42 5.23
CA HIS A 7 -22.11 -16.20 6.58
C HIS A 7 -23.32 -15.27 6.67
N ALA A 8 -23.77 -14.68 5.56
CA ALA A 8 -24.90 -13.76 5.53
C ALA A 8 -26.21 -14.40 6.07
N ILE A 9 -26.47 -15.67 5.75
CA ILE A 9 -27.69 -16.39 6.16
C ILE A 9 -27.55 -17.00 7.56
N LEU A 10 -26.42 -17.61 7.89
CA LEU A 10 -26.24 -18.30 9.17
C LEU A 10 -25.80 -17.35 10.28
N HIS A 11 -24.49 -17.07 10.34
CA HIS A 11 -23.90 -16.33 11.45
C HIS A 11 -24.46 -14.90 11.58
N LEU A 12 -24.57 -14.16 10.47
CA LEU A 12 -25.03 -12.77 10.52
C LEU A 12 -26.53 -12.69 10.87
N LEU A 13 -27.36 -13.59 10.34
CA LEU A 13 -28.77 -13.63 10.70
C LEU A 13 -28.96 -13.94 12.18
N TYR A 14 -28.25 -14.95 12.71
CA TYR A 14 -28.35 -15.32 14.12
C TYR A 14 -27.81 -14.25 15.05
N SER A 15 -26.69 -13.62 14.72
CA SER A 15 -26.13 -12.54 15.55
C SER A 15 -27.08 -11.33 15.66
N ARG A 16 -27.73 -10.97 14.54
CA ARG A 16 -28.75 -9.92 14.51
C ARG A 16 -29.99 -10.29 15.30
N PHE A 17 -30.47 -11.53 15.15
CA PHE A 17 -31.63 -12.01 15.93
C PHE A 17 -31.31 -11.98 17.43
N PHE A 18 -30.16 -12.51 17.84
CA PHE A 18 -29.73 -12.50 19.25
C PHE A 18 -29.66 -11.07 19.80
N MET A 19 -29.08 -10.16 19.04
CA MET A 19 -28.95 -8.77 19.46
C MET A 19 -30.32 -8.11 19.70
N LYS A 20 -31.30 -8.38 18.81
CA LYS A 20 -32.68 -7.88 18.96
C LYS A 20 -33.37 -8.43 20.21
N VAL A 21 -33.20 -9.73 20.49
CA VAL A 21 -33.70 -10.35 21.73
C VAL A 21 -33.10 -9.68 22.97
N LEU A 22 -31.78 -9.48 23.00
CA LEU A 22 -31.11 -8.82 24.11
C LEU A 22 -31.55 -7.36 24.29
N GLN A 23 -31.86 -6.67 23.19
CA GLN A 23 -32.42 -5.31 23.23
C GLN A 23 -33.85 -5.31 23.78
N ASP A 24 -34.71 -6.23 23.35
CA ASP A 24 -36.07 -6.36 23.82
C ASP A 24 -36.12 -6.68 25.34
N GLU A 25 -35.14 -7.44 25.83
CA GLU A 25 -34.97 -7.75 27.26
C GLU A 25 -34.27 -6.62 28.04
N GLY A 26 -33.93 -5.51 27.41
CA GLY A 26 -33.28 -4.36 28.04
C GLY A 26 -31.82 -4.59 28.48
N MET A 27 -31.14 -5.60 27.90
CA MET A 27 -29.77 -5.94 28.23
C MET A 27 -28.74 -5.13 27.42
N VAL A 28 -29.12 -4.59 26.27
CA VAL A 28 -28.30 -3.74 25.41
C VAL A 28 -29.12 -2.61 24.80
N ASP A 29 -28.48 -1.48 24.47
CA ASP A 29 -29.16 -0.28 23.96
C ASP A 29 -29.09 -0.12 22.43
N TYR A 30 -28.45 -1.04 21.70
CA TYR A 30 -28.25 -0.96 20.27
C TYR A 30 -28.85 -2.18 19.53
N PRO A 31 -29.47 -1.96 18.34
CA PRO A 31 -30.26 -2.98 17.63
C PRO A 31 -29.42 -3.91 16.72
N GLU A 32 -28.21 -3.49 16.38
CA GLU A 32 -27.36 -4.24 15.44
C GLU A 32 -26.00 -4.60 16.06
N PRO A 33 -25.49 -5.82 15.82
CA PRO A 33 -24.26 -6.30 16.43
C PRO A 33 -22.98 -5.67 15.87
N PHE A 34 -23.04 -5.11 14.65
CA PHE A 34 -21.88 -4.59 13.93
C PHE A 34 -22.19 -3.23 13.32
N THR A 35 -21.30 -2.26 13.50
CA THR A 35 -21.38 -0.94 12.88
C THR A 35 -20.95 -0.96 11.41
N ASN A 36 -19.98 -1.82 11.09
CA ASN A 36 -19.47 -2.01 9.74
C ASN A 36 -19.42 -3.48 9.38
N LEU A 37 -19.75 -3.80 8.14
CA LEU A 37 -19.74 -5.15 7.59
C LEU A 37 -18.93 -5.18 6.30
N LEU A 38 -17.85 -5.98 6.29
CA LEU A 38 -17.07 -6.28 5.11
C LEU A 38 -17.22 -7.77 4.76
N CYS A 39 -17.94 -8.07 3.68
CA CYS A 39 -18.09 -9.40 3.17
C CYS A 39 -16.94 -9.75 2.22
N GLN A 40 -16.18 -10.80 2.56
CA GLN A 40 -15.08 -11.28 1.73
C GLN A 40 -15.60 -12.17 0.59
N GLY A 41 -15.01 -12.03 -0.59
CA GLY A 41 -15.19 -12.94 -1.71
C GLY A 41 -14.62 -14.34 -1.43
N MET A 42 -14.88 -15.27 -2.33
CA MET A 42 -14.42 -16.66 -2.21
C MET A 42 -12.97 -16.78 -2.65
N VAL A 43 -12.22 -17.69 -1.99
CA VAL A 43 -10.92 -18.13 -2.49
C VAL A 43 -11.13 -19.36 -3.36
N LEU A 44 -10.79 -19.21 -4.63
CA LEU A 44 -10.91 -20.22 -5.67
C LEU A 44 -9.54 -20.84 -5.97
N LYS A 45 -9.55 -22.09 -6.42
CA LYS A 45 -8.37 -22.74 -7.00
C LYS A 45 -8.80 -23.62 -8.17
N ASP A 46 -8.10 -23.46 -9.30
CA ASP A 46 -8.42 -24.17 -10.54
C ASP A 46 -9.86 -23.88 -11.01
N GLY A 47 -10.30 -22.62 -10.87
CA GLY A 47 -11.62 -22.14 -11.28
C GLY A 47 -12.79 -22.61 -10.38
N GLY A 48 -12.50 -23.22 -9.24
CA GLY A 48 -13.52 -23.75 -8.34
C GLY A 48 -13.30 -23.41 -6.87
N LYS A 49 -14.38 -23.49 -6.08
CA LYS A 49 -14.30 -23.34 -4.62
C LYS A 49 -13.39 -24.42 -4.04
N MET A 50 -12.47 -24.03 -3.15
CA MET A 50 -11.64 -24.99 -2.42
C MET A 50 -12.49 -25.92 -1.56
N SER A 51 -12.28 -27.22 -1.71
CA SER A 51 -13.00 -28.25 -0.97
C SER A 51 -12.14 -29.48 -0.74
N LYS A 52 -12.24 -30.07 0.46
CA LYS A 52 -11.53 -31.30 0.80
C LYS A 52 -11.95 -32.49 -0.11
N SER A 53 -13.21 -32.51 -0.56
CA SER A 53 -13.73 -33.57 -1.45
C SER A 53 -13.19 -33.48 -2.87
N VAL A 54 -12.82 -32.27 -3.33
CA VAL A 54 -12.19 -32.02 -4.64
C VAL A 54 -10.66 -32.16 -4.57
N GLY A 55 -10.09 -32.05 -3.37
CA GLY A 55 -8.62 -32.15 -3.18
C GLY A 55 -7.84 -30.92 -3.61
N ASN A 56 -8.50 -29.80 -3.86
CA ASN A 56 -7.88 -28.54 -4.29
C ASN A 56 -7.63 -27.55 -3.14
N VAL A 57 -7.64 -28.03 -1.89
CA VAL A 57 -7.39 -27.18 -0.71
C VAL A 57 -5.91 -26.84 -0.60
N VAL A 58 -5.60 -25.58 -0.36
CA VAL A 58 -4.27 -25.12 0.03
C VAL A 58 -4.20 -25.05 1.54
N SER A 59 -3.24 -25.74 2.14
CA SER A 59 -3.01 -25.67 3.59
C SER A 59 -2.29 -24.39 3.95
N PRO A 60 -2.85 -23.53 4.83
CA PRO A 60 -2.12 -22.38 5.36
C PRO A 60 -0.81 -22.79 6.06
N GLU A 61 -0.77 -23.94 6.73
CA GLU A 61 0.41 -24.46 7.42
C GLU A 61 1.57 -24.74 6.46
N GLU A 62 1.28 -25.32 5.28
CA GLU A 62 2.28 -25.56 4.24
C GLU A 62 2.85 -24.25 3.69
N ILE A 63 1.99 -23.26 3.41
CA ILE A 63 2.42 -21.96 2.91
C ILE A 63 3.24 -21.21 3.96
N VAL A 64 2.77 -21.18 5.21
CA VAL A 64 3.49 -20.53 6.30
C VAL A 64 4.81 -21.22 6.58
N GLY A 65 4.84 -22.56 6.55
CA GLY A 65 6.08 -23.32 6.75
C GLY A 65 7.13 -23.08 5.65
N LYS A 66 6.69 -22.88 4.40
CA LYS A 66 7.58 -22.68 3.25
C LYS A 66 7.99 -21.21 3.03
N TYR A 67 7.06 -20.28 3.19
CA TYR A 67 7.25 -18.90 2.79
C TYR A 67 7.10 -17.87 3.94
N GLY A 68 6.62 -18.31 5.11
CA GLY A 68 6.33 -17.46 6.26
C GLY A 68 4.92 -16.85 6.20
N ALA A 69 4.43 -16.44 7.38
CA ALA A 69 3.07 -15.90 7.55
C ALA A 69 2.88 -14.58 6.79
N ASP A 70 3.88 -13.69 6.77
CA ASP A 70 3.79 -12.40 6.09
C ASP A 70 3.63 -12.56 4.57
N THR A 71 4.24 -13.59 3.97
CA THR A 71 4.06 -13.87 2.54
C THR A 71 2.63 -14.27 2.23
N ALA A 72 2.03 -15.14 3.06
CA ALA A 72 0.64 -15.54 2.90
C ALA A 72 -0.32 -14.35 3.05
N ARG A 73 -0.10 -13.52 4.07
CA ARG A 73 -0.87 -12.29 4.30
C ARG A 73 -0.78 -11.33 3.13
N LEU A 74 0.46 -11.04 2.69
CA LEU A 74 0.70 -10.12 1.58
C LEU A 74 0.04 -10.60 0.29
N PHE A 75 0.15 -11.89 -0.04
CA PHE A 75 -0.49 -12.46 -1.22
C PHE A 75 -2.01 -12.28 -1.19
N ILE A 76 -2.67 -12.65 -0.09
CA ILE A 76 -4.14 -12.56 0.02
C ILE A 76 -4.61 -11.12 -0.10
N LEU A 77 -3.92 -10.17 0.54
CA LEU A 77 -4.31 -8.76 0.54
C LEU A 77 -3.98 -8.04 -0.78
N PHE A 78 -3.01 -8.56 -1.54
CA PHE A 78 -2.58 -7.99 -2.81
C PHE A 78 -3.33 -8.54 -4.01
N ALA A 79 -3.71 -9.82 -4.01
CA ALA A 79 -4.22 -10.51 -5.19
C ALA A 79 -5.57 -10.00 -5.68
N ALA A 80 -6.45 -9.54 -4.78
CA ALA A 80 -7.76 -8.98 -5.14
C ALA A 80 -8.29 -8.03 -4.05
N PRO A 81 -9.20 -7.11 -4.40
CA PRO A 81 -10.00 -6.40 -3.40
C PRO A 81 -10.75 -7.41 -2.51
N PRO A 82 -10.92 -7.14 -1.19
CA PRO A 82 -11.48 -8.12 -0.27
C PRO A 82 -12.88 -8.64 -0.65
N GLU A 83 -13.69 -7.82 -1.30
CA GLU A 83 -15.07 -8.17 -1.71
C GLU A 83 -15.13 -9.03 -2.99
N LYS A 84 -14.01 -9.18 -3.69
CA LYS A 84 -13.93 -9.96 -4.93
C LYS A 84 -13.41 -11.36 -4.68
N ASP A 85 -13.81 -12.27 -5.54
CA ASP A 85 -13.23 -13.60 -5.54
C ASP A 85 -11.74 -13.54 -5.88
N LEU A 86 -10.96 -14.36 -5.19
CA LEU A 86 -9.52 -14.48 -5.33
C LEU A 86 -9.19 -15.84 -5.92
N GLU A 87 -8.53 -15.86 -7.09
CA GLU A 87 -7.97 -17.11 -7.63
C GLU A 87 -6.58 -17.36 -7.01
N TRP A 88 -6.42 -18.51 -6.39
CA TRP A 88 -5.16 -18.91 -5.78
C TRP A 88 -4.07 -19.09 -6.84
N SER A 89 -2.92 -18.50 -6.63
CA SER A 89 -1.77 -18.56 -7.53
C SER A 89 -0.48 -18.82 -6.75
N ASP A 90 0.14 -19.96 -6.96
CA ASP A 90 1.44 -20.28 -6.36
C ASP A 90 2.53 -19.31 -6.85
N GLN A 91 2.45 -18.86 -8.11
CA GLN A 91 3.35 -17.83 -8.65
C GLN A 91 3.15 -16.48 -7.96
N GLY A 92 1.90 -16.13 -7.60
CA GLY A 92 1.58 -14.94 -6.83
C GLY A 92 2.17 -14.97 -5.42
N VAL A 93 2.11 -16.13 -4.76
CA VAL A 93 2.75 -16.35 -3.45
C VAL A 93 4.27 -16.18 -3.56
N GLU A 94 4.91 -16.77 -4.56
CA GLU A 94 6.36 -16.61 -4.79
C GLU A 94 6.72 -15.15 -5.13
N GLY A 95 5.87 -14.45 -5.86
CA GLY A 95 6.02 -13.01 -6.14
C GLY A 95 6.02 -12.19 -4.87
N SER A 96 5.08 -12.46 -3.96
CA SER A 96 4.99 -11.82 -2.65
C SER A 96 6.22 -12.11 -1.79
N TYR A 97 6.69 -13.36 -1.77
CA TYR A 97 7.91 -13.73 -1.06
C TYR A 97 9.15 -13.00 -1.59
N ARG A 98 9.30 -12.91 -2.92
CA ARG A 98 10.40 -12.14 -3.53
C ARG A 98 10.33 -10.66 -3.18
N PHE A 99 9.14 -10.08 -3.12
CA PHE A 99 8.98 -8.69 -2.70
C PHE A 99 9.44 -8.48 -1.25
N LEU A 100 9.06 -9.36 -0.31
CA LEU A 100 9.52 -9.26 1.08
C LEU A 100 11.04 -9.37 1.22
N LYS A 101 11.67 -10.25 0.44
CA LYS A 101 13.15 -10.30 0.36
C LYS A 101 13.74 -8.99 -0.15
N ARG A 102 13.09 -8.33 -1.11
CA ARG A 102 13.53 -7.02 -1.60
C ARG A 102 13.38 -5.94 -0.53
N VAL A 103 12.29 -5.97 0.23
CA VAL A 103 12.10 -5.03 1.36
C VAL A 103 13.21 -5.21 2.38
N TRP A 104 13.53 -6.45 2.75
CA TRP A 104 14.64 -6.73 3.65
C TRP A 104 15.99 -6.21 3.11
N ALA A 105 16.28 -6.53 1.87
CA ALA A 105 17.55 -6.14 1.23
C ALA A 105 17.68 -4.63 1.06
N ILE A 106 16.61 -3.91 0.69
CA ILE A 106 16.66 -2.46 0.52
C ILE A 106 16.85 -1.74 1.86
N THR A 107 16.21 -2.23 2.93
CA THR A 107 16.41 -1.68 4.27
C THR A 107 17.86 -1.79 4.70
N GLY A 108 18.49 -2.96 4.53
CA GLY A 108 19.92 -3.13 4.81
C GLY A 108 20.80 -2.22 3.94
N LYS A 109 20.51 -2.14 2.63
CA LYS A 109 21.24 -1.22 1.74
C LYS A 109 21.18 0.23 2.21
N TYR A 110 20.02 0.73 2.63
CA TYR A 110 19.89 2.11 3.13
C TYR A 110 20.56 2.31 4.49
N GLN A 111 20.63 1.31 5.34
CA GLN A 111 21.38 1.36 6.60
C GLN A 111 22.89 1.51 6.34
N ASP A 112 23.42 0.77 5.37
CA ASP A 112 24.84 0.76 5.00
C ASP A 112 25.21 1.87 4.02
N PHE A 113 24.22 2.50 3.37
CA PHE A 113 24.45 3.52 2.35
C PHE A 113 25.09 4.76 2.96
N LYS A 114 26.03 5.37 2.23
CA LYS A 114 26.73 6.58 2.71
C LYS A 114 25.74 7.70 2.97
N LYS A 115 25.70 8.17 4.21
CA LYS A 115 24.84 9.29 4.62
C LYS A 115 25.67 10.56 4.66
N GLU A 116 25.07 11.66 4.19
CA GLU A 116 25.67 12.98 4.20
C GLU A 116 24.69 13.96 4.83
N ASN A 117 25.21 14.86 5.66
CA ASN A 117 24.40 15.94 6.22
C ASN A 117 24.67 17.22 5.40
N LYS A 118 23.93 17.37 4.31
CA LYS A 118 24.05 18.51 3.37
C LYS A 118 23.17 19.69 3.77
N GLY A 119 22.19 19.46 4.67
CA GLY A 119 21.21 20.47 5.07
C GLY A 119 20.20 20.86 3.98
N LYS A 120 20.35 20.30 2.75
CA LYS A 120 19.45 20.52 1.62
C LYS A 120 19.44 19.28 0.72
N LEU A 121 18.25 18.88 0.28
CA LEU A 121 18.05 17.79 -0.65
C LEU A 121 18.50 18.19 -2.07
N SER A 122 19.12 17.26 -2.80
CA SER A 122 19.29 17.36 -4.25
C SER A 122 17.94 17.21 -4.97
N GLU A 123 17.90 17.46 -6.26
CA GLU A 123 16.69 17.31 -7.08
C GLU A 123 16.18 15.87 -7.06
N ASP A 124 17.08 14.88 -7.22
CA ASP A 124 16.74 13.47 -7.18
C ASP A 124 16.28 13.01 -5.79
N GLU A 125 16.92 13.51 -4.72
CA GLU A 125 16.50 13.29 -3.34
C GLU A 125 15.10 13.89 -3.09
N PHE A 126 14.83 15.07 -3.63
CA PHE A 126 13.51 15.69 -3.53
C PHE A 126 12.45 14.90 -4.31
N ALA A 127 12.78 14.38 -5.50
CA ALA A 127 11.91 13.52 -6.27
C ALA A 127 11.58 12.21 -5.51
N LEU A 128 12.58 11.60 -4.87
CA LEU A 128 12.39 10.41 -4.05
C LEU A 128 11.51 10.70 -2.80
N ARG A 129 11.74 11.84 -2.12
CA ARG A 129 10.90 12.30 -1.01
C ARG A 129 9.46 12.56 -1.47
N ARG A 130 9.28 13.18 -2.61
CA ARG A 130 7.95 13.37 -3.23
C ARG A 130 7.26 12.03 -3.44
N ARG A 131 7.95 11.02 -3.98
CA ARG A 131 7.41 9.68 -4.16
C ARG A 131 6.97 9.06 -2.84
N LEU A 132 7.75 9.21 -1.78
CA LEU A 132 7.36 8.77 -0.43
C LEU A 132 6.03 9.40 -0.01
N HIS A 133 5.89 10.73 -0.11
CA HIS A 133 4.68 11.43 0.34
C HIS A 133 3.46 11.16 -0.53
N GLN A 134 3.64 10.93 -1.84
CA GLN A 134 2.58 10.41 -2.71
C GLN A 134 2.13 9.02 -2.25
N THR A 135 3.07 8.15 -1.87
CA THR A 135 2.75 6.82 -1.36
C THR A 135 2.02 6.89 -0.02
N ILE A 136 2.45 7.74 0.92
CA ILE A 136 1.76 7.96 2.20
C ILE A 136 0.31 8.40 1.95
N SER A 137 0.10 9.40 1.10
CA SER A 137 -1.25 9.90 0.77
C SER A 137 -2.11 8.80 0.15
N LYS A 138 -1.58 8.08 -0.85
CA LYS A 138 -2.29 7.03 -1.56
C LYS A 138 -2.66 5.86 -0.67
N VAL A 139 -1.73 5.36 0.13
CA VAL A 139 -1.97 4.25 1.06
C VAL A 139 -2.98 4.64 2.13
N THR A 140 -2.88 5.85 2.67
CA THR A 140 -3.84 6.36 3.66
C THR A 140 -5.25 6.41 3.07
N GLU A 141 -5.41 6.98 1.87
CA GLU A 141 -6.69 7.05 1.18
C GLU A 141 -7.28 5.67 0.85
N ASP A 142 -6.44 4.73 0.43
CA ASP A 142 -6.87 3.37 0.06
C ASP A 142 -7.31 2.55 1.29
N LEU A 143 -6.71 2.80 2.46
CA LEU A 143 -7.08 2.13 3.70
C LEU A 143 -8.27 2.78 4.39
N ASP A 144 -8.46 4.10 4.27
CA ASP A 144 -9.51 4.85 4.95
C ASP A 144 -10.90 4.56 4.35
N GLY A 145 -11.52 3.51 4.87
CA GLY A 145 -12.89 3.11 4.53
C GLY A 145 -13.07 2.41 3.18
N LYS A 146 -12.05 2.42 2.30
CA LYS A 146 -12.13 1.78 0.98
C LYS A 146 -11.65 0.33 0.99
N PHE A 147 -10.80 -0.06 1.94
CA PHE A 147 -10.15 -1.37 2.02
C PHE A 147 -9.47 -1.81 0.71
N ALA A 148 -8.95 -0.86 -0.07
CA ALA A 148 -8.29 -1.11 -1.35
C ALA A 148 -6.83 -1.57 -1.13
N PHE A 149 -6.65 -2.69 -0.45
CA PHE A 149 -5.34 -3.20 -0.01
C PHE A 149 -4.39 -3.45 -1.18
N ASN A 150 -4.90 -3.96 -2.29
CA ASN A 150 -4.11 -4.26 -3.47
C ASN A 150 -3.47 -3.01 -4.10
N THR A 151 -4.18 -1.88 -4.17
CA THR A 151 -3.65 -0.62 -4.70
C THR A 151 -2.70 0.04 -3.71
N ALA A 152 -2.97 -0.04 -2.41
CA ALA A 152 -2.06 0.40 -1.36
C ALA A 152 -0.71 -0.34 -1.46
N ILE A 153 -0.74 -1.67 -1.52
CA ILE A 153 0.46 -2.51 -1.67
C ILE A 153 1.20 -2.19 -2.97
N SER A 154 0.49 -2.00 -4.10
CA SER A 154 1.11 -1.60 -5.37
C SER A 154 1.88 -0.29 -5.23
N SER A 155 1.32 0.71 -4.57
CA SER A 155 1.99 2.01 -4.35
C SER A 155 3.25 1.86 -3.51
N ILE A 156 3.23 0.99 -2.49
CA ILE A 156 4.43 0.68 -1.69
C ILE A 156 5.49 -0.06 -2.52
N MET A 157 5.07 -1.00 -3.38
CA MET A 157 5.99 -1.69 -4.30
C MET A 157 6.69 -0.73 -5.25
N GLU A 158 5.99 0.28 -5.76
CA GLU A 158 6.56 1.33 -6.58
C GLU A 158 7.56 2.20 -5.81
N LEU A 159 7.25 2.58 -4.56
CA LEU A 159 8.20 3.27 -3.68
C LEU A 159 9.49 2.44 -3.50
N VAL A 160 9.38 1.16 -3.21
CA VAL A 160 10.54 0.26 -3.10
C VAL A 160 11.35 0.22 -4.39
N ASN A 161 10.70 0.23 -5.57
CA ASN A 161 11.39 0.29 -6.85
C ASN A 161 12.19 1.60 -7.02
N GLU A 162 11.61 2.75 -6.65
CA GLU A 162 12.33 4.03 -6.70
C GLU A 162 13.50 4.08 -5.70
N MET A 163 13.31 3.51 -4.51
CA MET A 163 14.42 3.39 -3.55
C MET A 163 15.59 2.56 -4.12
N TYR A 164 15.30 1.46 -4.84
CA TYR A 164 16.34 0.68 -5.51
C TYR A 164 17.05 1.47 -6.61
N ARG A 165 16.29 2.16 -7.48
CA ARG A 165 16.87 2.99 -8.55
C ARG A 165 17.79 4.06 -7.98
N PHE A 166 17.40 4.68 -6.87
CA PHE A 166 18.21 5.72 -6.24
C PHE A 166 19.56 5.16 -5.77
N VAL A 167 19.60 4.06 -5.03
CA VAL A 167 20.88 3.48 -4.54
C VAL A 167 21.74 2.85 -5.65
N GLU A 168 21.16 2.58 -6.83
CA GLU A 168 21.90 2.09 -8.00
C GLU A 168 22.53 3.23 -8.81
N SER A 169 22.01 4.46 -8.69
CA SER A 169 22.46 5.63 -9.45
C SER A 169 23.22 6.66 -8.63
N HIS A 170 23.25 6.54 -7.30
CA HIS A 170 23.88 7.49 -6.39
C HIS A 170 24.81 6.81 -5.42
N ASP A 171 25.84 7.55 -4.95
CA ASP A 171 26.82 7.05 -3.99
C ASP A 171 26.52 7.45 -2.54
N ALA A 172 25.59 8.40 -2.33
CA ALA A 172 25.23 8.91 -1.01
C ALA A 172 23.82 9.48 -1.00
N ILE A 173 23.25 9.62 0.21
CA ILE A 173 21.92 10.20 0.45
C ILE A 173 21.98 11.13 1.66
N GLU A 174 21.10 12.15 1.67
CA GLU A 174 20.89 12.97 2.88
C GLU A 174 20.38 12.09 4.03
N GLU A 175 21.01 12.20 5.20
CA GLU A 175 20.78 11.32 6.36
C GLU A 175 19.31 11.37 6.83
N SER A 176 18.74 12.57 6.90
CA SER A 176 17.35 12.77 7.32
C SER A 176 16.35 12.10 6.36
N LEU A 177 16.63 12.16 5.05
CA LEU A 177 15.80 11.51 4.04
C LEU A 177 15.90 9.99 4.11
N ALA A 178 17.10 9.44 4.30
CA ALA A 178 17.28 8.00 4.45
C ALA A 178 16.46 7.45 5.63
N HIS A 179 16.49 8.15 6.75
CA HIS A 179 15.71 7.80 7.94
C HIS A 179 14.20 7.95 7.68
N GLU A 180 13.74 9.07 7.07
CA GLU A 180 12.35 9.31 6.72
C GLU A 180 11.79 8.20 5.83
N LEU A 181 12.56 7.78 4.81
CA LEU A 181 12.18 6.69 3.89
C LEU A 181 12.00 5.35 4.60
N LEU A 182 12.99 4.92 5.38
CA LEU A 182 12.95 3.63 6.05
C LEU A 182 11.84 3.58 7.10
N ARG A 183 11.76 4.61 7.95
CA ARG A 183 10.73 4.70 8.98
C ARG A 183 9.33 4.59 8.37
N ASN A 184 9.01 5.41 7.39
CA ASN A 184 7.68 5.44 6.79
C ASN A 184 7.38 4.19 5.96
N LEU A 185 8.35 3.62 5.25
CA LEU A 185 8.18 2.35 4.54
C LEU A 185 7.72 1.23 5.48
N LEU A 186 8.37 1.10 6.64
CA LEU A 186 8.03 0.06 7.60
C LEU A 186 6.65 0.30 8.25
N ILE A 187 6.30 1.54 8.59
CA ILE A 187 4.97 1.86 9.13
C ILE A 187 3.88 1.55 8.08
N LEU A 188 4.07 1.95 6.82
CA LEU A 188 3.09 1.68 5.75
C LEU A 188 2.91 0.19 5.47
N LEU A 189 3.97 -0.62 5.62
CA LEU A 189 3.93 -2.06 5.43
C LEU A 189 3.39 -2.84 6.64
N ALA A 190 3.50 -2.30 7.86
CA ALA A 190 3.17 -3.01 9.10
C ALA A 190 1.76 -3.63 9.14
N PRO A 191 0.69 -2.99 8.64
CA PRO A 191 -0.64 -3.60 8.62
C PRO A 191 -0.72 -4.87 7.76
N PHE A 192 0.10 -4.95 6.71
CA PHE A 192 0.11 -6.07 5.77
C PHE A 192 1.05 -7.19 6.21
N VAL A 193 2.25 -6.85 6.66
CA VAL A 193 3.36 -7.77 6.94
C VAL A 193 4.03 -7.46 8.28
N PRO A 194 3.31 -7.71 9.39
CA PRO A 194 3.67 -7.23 10.72
C PRO A 194 5.00 -7.79 11.25
N HIS A 195 5.36 -9.03 10.89
CA HIS A 195 6.54 -9.67 11.49
C HIS A 195 7.84 -9.15 10.89
N ILE A 196 7.93 -9.07 9.56
CA ILE A 196 9.14 -8.54 8.89
C ILE A 196 9.36 -7.06 9.21
N THR A 197 8.27 -6.28 9.29
CA THR A 197 8.39 -4.86 9.62
C THR A 197 8.83 -4.62 11.06
N GLU A 198 8.35 -5.43 12.00
CA GLU A 198 8.80 -5.37 13.39
C GLU A 198 10.29 -5.73 13.51
N GLU A 199 10.74 -6.80 12.85
CA GLU A 199 12.15 -7.21 12.87
C GLU A 199 13.07 -6.11 12.30
N LEU A 200 12.69 -5.52 11.17
CA LEU A 200 13.43 -4.43 10.54
C LEU A 200 13.40 -3.14 11.39
N TRP A 201 12.27 -2.88 12.07
CA TRP A 201 12.12 -1.72 12.96
C TRP A 201 13.09 -1.74 14.12
N GLN A 202 13.31 -2.90 14.73
CA GLN A 202 14.28 -3.07 15.81
C GLN A 202 15.70 -2.67 15.38
N GLY A 203 16.02 -2.82 14.08
CA GLY A 203 17.31 -2.43 13.51
C GLY A 203 17.45 -0.93 13.23
N LEU A 204 16.37 -0.13 13.25
CA LEU A 204 16.43 1.31 12.98
C LEU A 204 16.83 2.17 14.19
N GLY A 205 16.67 1.65 15.40
CA GLY A 205 16.98 2.40 16.62
C GLY A 205 15.97 3.51 16.95
N GLU A 206 14.71 3.29 16.54
CA GLU A 206 13.60 4.22 16.81
C GLU A 206 13.28 4.33 18.31
N LYS A 207 12.59 5.43 18.69
CA LYS A 207 12.17 5.66 20.08
C LYS A 207 11.04 4.72 20.51
N GLU A 208 10.12 4.45 19.60
CA GLU A 208 9.03 3.50 19.79
C GLU A 208 9.61 2.07 19.77
N LYS A 209 9.25 1.28 20.77
CA LYS A 209 9.75 -0.09 20.92
C LYS A 209 9.25 -1.04 19.82
N SER A 210 8.13 -0.70 19.21
CA SER A 210 7.49 -1.49 18.16
C SER A 210 6.99 -0.59 17.04
N VAL A 211 7.06 -1.07 15.81
CA VAL A 211 6.46 -0.40 14.65
C VAL A 211 4.95 -0.18 14.84
N HIS A 212 4.30 -1.04 15.63
CA HIS A 212 2.87 -0.98 15.92
C HIS A 212 2.50 0.10 16.94
N GLU A 213 3.47 0.66 17.65
CA GLU A 213 3.29 1.81 18.56
C GLU A 213 3.54 3.13 17.84
N ALA A 214 4.15 3.09 16.65
CA ALA A 214 4.44 4.28 15.86
C ALA A 214 3.16 4.92 15.33
N SER A 215 3.12 6.24 15.34
CA SER A 215 2.01 6.99 14.74
C SER A 215 2.00 6.83 13.23
N TRP A 216 0.79 6.70 12.64
CA TRP A 216 0.62 6.68 11.20
C TRP A 216 1.20 7.94 10.56
N PRO A 217 1.94 7.83 9.43
CA PRO A 217 2.61 8.98 8.85
C PRO A 217 1.60 9.95 8.20
N SER A 218 1.87 11.24 8.36
CA SER A 218 1.13 12.30 7.67
C SER A 218 1.84 12.69 6.37
N CYS A 219 1.05 12.99 5.34
CA CYS A 219 1.59 13.51 4.09
C CYS A 219 2.04 14.97 4.27
N ASP A 220 3.29 15.27 3.93
CA ASP A 220 3.78 16.65 3.83
C ASP A 220 3.42 17.23 2.47
N ALA A 221 2.49 18.18 2.46
CA ALA A 221 2.03 18.83 1.23
C ALA A 221 3.17 19.58 0.51
N SER A 222 4.19 20.06 1.22
CA SER A 222 5.32 20.75 0.62
C SER A 222 6.20 19.82 -0.22
N ALA A 223 6.24 18.52 0.12
CA ALA A 223 6.96 17.52 -0.65
C ALA A 223 6.26 17.18 -1.98
N LEU A 224 4.98 17.49 -2.10
CA LEU A 224 4.18 17.23 -3.31
C LEU A 224 4.26 18.36 -4.34
N VAL A 225 4.78 19.51 -3.97
CA VAL A 225 4.92 20.65 -4.88
C VAL A 225 5.89 20.28 -5.99
N VAL A 226 5.47 20.48 -7.23
CA VAL A 226 6.29 20.31 -8.43
C VAL A 226 6.49 21.72 -8.99
N ASP A 227 7.75 22.14 -9.12
CA ASP A 227 8.03 23.45 -9.68
C ASP A 227 7.61 23.54 -11.14
N GLU A 228 7.77 22.45 -11.90
CA GLU A 228 7.42 22.36 -13.31
C GLU A 228 6.76 21.02 -13.65
N VAL A 229 5.79 21.04 -14.54
CA VAL A 229 5.08 19.85 -15.06
C VAL A 229 5.22 19.80 -16.57
N GLU A 230 5.67 18.67 -17.11
CA GLU A 230 5.69 18.44 -18.54
C GLU A 230 4.30 17.95 -19.01
N LEU A 231 3.69 18.69 -19.91
CA LEU A 231 2.36 18.42 -20.45
C LEU A 231 2.45 18.06 -21.92
N GLY A 232 1.83 16.93 -22.29
CA GLY A 232 1.63 16.55 -23.69
C GLY A 232 0.36 17.20 -24.24
N VAL A 233 0.50 18.09 -25.23
CA VAL A 233 -0.62 18.73 -25.90
C VAL A 233 -1.11 17.82 -27.05
N GLN A 234 -2.40 17.45 -26.99
CA GLN A 234 -3.03 16.60 -27.99
C GLN A 234 -4.05 17.38 -28.83
N VAL A 235 -3.96 17.23 -30.15
CA VAL A 235 -4.96 17.73 -31.10
C VAL A 235 -5.55 16.55 -31.84
N ASN A 236 -6.88 16.39 -31.77
CA ASN A 236 -7.59 15.26 -32.40
C ASN A 236 -7.05 13.88 -31.98
N GLY A 237 -6.68 13.72 -30.70
CA GLY A 237 -6.19 12.46 -30.12
C GLY A 237 -4.74 12.10 -30.49
N LYS A 238 -4.00 13.00 -31.12
CA LYS A 238 -2.56 12.82 -31.43
C LYS A 238 -1.75 13.85 -30.65
N VAL A 239 -0.70 13.41 -29.95
CA VAL A 239 0.27 14.30 -29.30
C VAL A 239 0.97 15.12 -30.39
N ARG A 240 0.95 16.45 -30.26
CA ARG A 240 1.53 17.40 -31.22
C ARG A 240 2.72 18.13 -30.64
N ALA A 241 2.64 18.50 -29.37
CA ALA A 241 3.71 19.22 -28.69
C ALA A 241 3.86 18.76 -27.25
N GLY A 242 5.04 18.97 -26.66
CA GLY A 242 5.29 18.94 -25.21
C GLY A 242 5.53 20.37 -24.73
N SER A 243 5.00 20.72 -23.58
CA SER A 243 5.26 22.02 -22.94
C SER A 243 5.53 21.82 -21.46
N THR A 244 6.58 22.45 -20.94
CA THR A 244 6.87 22.49 -19.52
C THR A 244 6.23 23.75 -18.94
N VAL A 245 5.37 23.56 -17.94
CA VAL A 245 4.64 24.64 -17.27
C VAL A 245 4.88 24.62 -15.77
N PRO A 246 4.84 25.77 -15.07
CA PRO A 246 4.90 25.81 -13.62
C PRO A 246 3.80 24.94 -13.00
N GLY A 247 4.16 24.12 -11.99
CA GLY A 247 3.23 23.17 -11.35
C GLY A 247 2.04 23.85 -10.64
N ALA A 248 2.17 25.16 -10.31
CA ALA A 248 1.11 25.97 -9.72
C ALA A 248 0.24 26.70 -10.75
N MET A 249 0.47 26.48 -12.07
CA MET A 249 -0.29 27.15 -13.13
C MET A 249 -1.75 26.72 -13.15
N SER A 250 -2.68 27.66 -13.32
CA SER A 250 -4.10 27.34 -13.39
C SER A 250 -4.45 26.56 -14.68
N ARG A 251 -5.56 25.82 -14.67
CA ARG A 251 -6.05 25.10 -15.87
C ARG A 251 -6.31 26.04 -17.05
N GLU A 252 -6.75 27.26 -16.77
CA GLU A 252 -7.04 28.27 -17.77
C GLU A 252 -5.78 28.77 -18.43
N ASP A 253 -4.76 29.12 -17.63
CA ASP A 253 -3.44 29.56 -18.11
C ASP A 253 -2.70 28.43 -18.89
N ILE A 254 -2.82 27.18 -18.43
CA ILE A 254 -2.28 26.00 -19.15
C ILE A 254 -2.94 25.90 -20.54
N GLY A 255 -4.26 26.10 -20.59
CA GLY A 255 -5.01 26.05 -21.86
C GLY A 255 -4.62 27.17 -22.83
N GLU A 256 -4.29 28.35 -22.32
CA GLU A 256 -3.77 29.46 -23.16
C GLU A 256 -2.35 29.17 -23.64
N THR A 257 -1.44 28.77 -22.73
CA THR A 257 -0.08 28.39 -23.11
C THR A 257 -0.04 27.29 -24.16
N ALA A 258 -0.95 26.30 -24.05
CA ALA A 258 -1.03 25.21 -25.02
C ALA A 258 -1.49 25.66 -26.41
N LYS A 259 -2.35 26.70 -26.51
CA LYS A 259 -2.82 27.26 -27.79
C LYS A 259 -1.76 28.09 -28.50
N ASP A 260 -0.82 28.66 -27.73
CA ASP A 260 0.25 29.50 -28.26
C ASP A 260 1.45 28.68 -28.77
N LEU A 261 1.40 27.33 -28.67
CA LEU A 261 2.46 26.47 -29.21
C LEU A 261 2.37 26.39 -30.74
N PRO A 262 3.50 26.53 -31.46
CA PRO A 262 3.52 26.58 -32.91
C PRO A 262 3.04 25.27 -33.59
N GLU A 263 3.01 24.15 -32.89
CA GLU A 263 2.56 22.84 -33.38
C GLU A 263 1.06 22.56 -33.15
N VAL A 264 0.34 23.45 -32.48
CA VAL A 264 -1.08 23.37 -32.13
C VAL A 264 -1.90 24.28 -33.00
#